data_8673df89abd0621a26722b2e603d0395
#
_entry.id   8673df89abd0621a26722b2e603d0395
#
_cell.length_a   1.000
_cell.length_b   1.000
_cell.length_c   1.000
_cell.angle_alpha   90.00
_cell.angle_beta   90.00
_cell.angle_gamma   90.00
#
_symmetry.space_group_name_H-M   'P 1'
#
loop_
_entity.id
_entity.type
_entity.pdbx_description
1 polymer ?
#
loop_
_entity_poly.entity_id
_entity_poly.type
_entity_poly.pdbx_seq_one_letter_code
_entity_poly.pdbx_strand_id
1 'polypeptide(L)'
;MASSYINKPAGLPCANSSASFWHSEPNAFLWGHRTTEDLPKQADVVIVGSGITGASIARYLAADSRASSLSVVLLEAREICFGATGRNGGHCQPLLFDRSPTVAAFEVKNVHAVKSYIEEHNVPCEWRSVTGCRSFWTPELFTSVKQDIEHLVKTNPELGAMVQVVEAGDAKTMQRHRVNANAAGLTLSQGAGQLWPYKYVTFIVERLVREGRLNVQTNTPVARITSSNSSSDAKSGYRQALHTPRGQIAARHIILATNGYTSHLLRNFTDLIVPVRCEMSALHPPPGSERLPNSYGMVGFEGGNSEHDDYLIQRPFYDSPNGDGTRRGGHLMFGGGRSFAMYDCVGESDDDIVDPGEADYLRRALLKMLELGGDTGGMEELKASHQWTGIKGYSRDNMPWVGKAPSQEEGAMTFEDGLWLCAGYTGHGMPNATLCGKAVVEMVLAEESKTVQYAEFCKRLIEGGDLPESYLITSKRMKAAHGLPSVAEQDAAGGHHGPQSLKQDVSGSSSGRDSKCSLM
;
A
#
# COMPACT_ATOMS: atom_id res chain seq x y z
N MET A 1 -24.19 12.56 12.31
CA MET A 1 -24.98 12.29 11.09
C MET A 1 -24.29 11.14 10.38
N ALA A 2 -24.91 9.97 10.22
CA ALA A 2 -24.30 8.86 9.50
C ALA A 2 -24.08 9.31 8.04
N SER A 3 -22.84 9.24 7.59
CA SER A 3 -22.40 9.66 6.27
C SER A 3 -23.23 9.01 5.18
N SER A 4 -23.75 9.79 4.25
CA SER A 4 -24.50 9.33 3.07
C SER A 4 -23.62 8.59 2.05
N TYR A 5 -22.34 8.36 2.36
CA TYR A 5 -21.33 7.78 1.47
C TYR A 5 -21.24 6.26 1.53
N ILE A 6 -21.98 5.59 2.42
CA ILE A 6 -21.78 4.18 2.83
C ILE A 6 -21.95 3.14 1.71
N ASN A 7 -22.41 3.48 0.51
CA ASN A 7 -22.52 2.54 -0.61
C ASN A 7 -22.29 3.20 -1.99
N LYS A 8 -21.46 4.22 -2.04
CA LYS A 8 -21.12 4.86 -3.31
C LYS A 8 -19.79 4.30 -3.83
N PRO A 9 -19.73 3.81 -5.07
CA PRO A 9 -18.48 3.43 -5.69
C PRO A 9 -17.51 4.63 -5.78
N ALA A 10 -16.22 4.35 -5.76
CA ALA A 10 -15.19 5.36 -5.99
C ALA A 10 -15.42 6.09 -7.33
N GLY A 11 -15.07 7.37 -7.38
CA GLY A 11 -14.97 8.12 -8.62
C GLY A 11 -13.74 7.71 -9.45
N LEU A 12 -13.47 8.43 -10.52
CA LEU A 12 -12.15 8.48 -11.16
C LEU A 12 -11.22 9.39 -10.34
N PRO A 13 -9.90 9.21 -10.42
CA PRO A 13 -8.97 10.19 -9.84
C PRO A 13 -9.26 11.61 -10.37
N CYS A 14 -9.32 12.60 -9.48
CA CYS A 14 -9.54 13.98 -9.88
C CYS A 14 -8.40 14.52 -10.75
N ALA A 15 -8.70 15.46 -11.64
CA ALA A 15 -7.71 16.02 -12.55
C ALA A 15 -6.70 16.94 -11.83
N ASN A 16 -7.16 17.67 -10.82
CA ASN A 16 -6.41 18.72 -10.12
C ASN A 16 -6.10 18.30 -8.69
N SER A 17 -5.31 17.24 -8.53
CA SER A 17 -4.91 16.78 -7.20
C SER A 17 -4.00 17.78 -6.47
N SER A 18 -4.06 17.80 -5.14
CA SER A 18 -3.12 18.56 -4.29
C SER A 18 -1.67 18.23 -4.63
N ALA A 19 -0.77 19.21 -4.50
CA ALA A 19 0.64 19.06 -4.92
C ALA A 19 1.44 18.19 -3.94
N SER A 20 1.75 16.95 -4.30
CA SER A 20 2.63 16.09 -3.53
C SER A 20 4.09 16.52 -3.68
N PHE A 21 4.82 16.53 -2.56
CA PHE A 21 6.27 16.75 -2.57
C PHE A 21 7.02 15.77 -3.49
N TRP A 22 6.55 14.53 -3.56
CA TRP A 22 7.22 13.51 -4.37
C TRP A 22 7.22 13.81 -5.87
N HIS A 23 6.31 14.65 -6.34
CA HIS A 23 6.21 15.09 -7.74
C HIS A 23 6.98 16.39 -8.03
N SER A 24 7.70 16.95 -7.05
CA SER A 24 8.46 18.21 -7.21
C SER A 24 9.63 18.10 -8.20
N GLU A 25 10.10 16.88 -8.47
CA GLU A 25 11.10 16.57 -9.49
C GLU A 25 10.49 15.60 -10.52
N PRO A 26 9.65 16.09 -11.45
CA PRO A 26 8.94 15.22 -12.39
C PRO A 26 9.89 14.56 -13.37
N ASN A 27 9.61 13.31 -13.73
CA ASN A 27 10.35 12.59 -14.76
C ASN A 27 9.97 13.14 -16.13
N ALA A 28 10.89 13.90 -16.75
CA ALA A 28 10.64 14.59 -18.02
C ALA A 28 10.30 13.64 -19.19
N PHE A 29 10.82 12.40 -19.17
CA PHE A 29 10.53 11.41 -20.22
C PHE A 29 9.12 10.85 -20.10
N LEU A 30 8.64 10.63 -18.87
CA LEU A 30 7.35 10.01 -18.63
C LEU A 30 6.19 11.01 -18.50
N TRP A 31 6.48 12.30 -18.40
CA TRP A 31 5.42 13.32 -18.28
C TRP A 31 4.59 13.42 -19.55
N GLY A 32 3.30 13.15 -19.47
CA GLY A 32 2.40 13.09 -20.60
C GLY A 32 2.72 11.97 -21.60
N HIS A 33 3.52 10.97 -21.19
CA HIS A 33 4.06 9.95 -22.10
C HIS A 33 2.97 9.05 -22.66
N ARG A 34 3.07 8.83 -23.96
CA ARG A 34 2.31 7.82 -24.71
C ARG A 34 3.28 7.13 -25.65
N THR A 35 3.53 5.84 -25.40
CA THR A 35 4.47 5.06 -26.23
C THR A 35 4.01 5.00 -27.69
N THR A 36 2.69 4.99 -27.92
CA THR A 36 2.07 5.12 -29.25
C THR A 36 1.09 6.28 -29.24
N GLU A 37 0.99 7.04 -30.35
CA GLU A 37 0.06 8.16 -30.48
C GLU A 37 -1.38 7.69 -30.33
N ASP A 38 -1.75 6.63 -31.06
CA ASP A 38 -3.05 5.98 -30.93
C ASP A 38 -3.03 4.96 -29.79
N LEU A 39 -4.18 4.84 -29.12
CA LEU A 39 -4.40 3.75 -28.17
C LEU A 39 -4.36 2.40 -28.91
N PRO A 40 -3.56 1.41 -28.48
CA PRO A 40 -3.56 0.10 -29.06
C PRO A 40 -4.97 -0.52 -29.06
N LYS A 41 -5.40 -1.10 -30.17
CA LYS A 41 -6.72 -1.73 -30.28
C LYS A 41 -6.82 -3.04 -29.49
N GLN A 42 -5.69 -3.72 -29.32
CA GLN A 42 -5.58 -5.00 -28.62
C GLN A 42 -4.26 -5.07 -27.85
N ALA A 43 -4.27 -5.78 -26.71
CA ALA A 43 -3.07 -6.18 -25.98
C ALA A 43 -3.31 -7.50 -25.24
N ASP A 44 -2.27 -8.32 -25.11
CA ASP A 44 -2.38 -9.57 -24.35
C ASP A 44 -2.61 -9.29 -22.87
N VAL A 45 -1.88 -8.32 -22.31
CA VAL A 45 -2.03 -7.89 -20.92
C VAL A 45 -2.25 -6.36 -20.85
N VAL A 46 -3.33 -5.93 -20.22
CA VAL A 46 -3.57 -4.52 -19.89
C VAL A 46 -3.51 -4.34 -18.37
N ILE A 47 -2.59 -3.52 -17.92
CA ILE A 47 -2.44 -3.13 -16.50
C ILE A 47 -3.14 -1.78 -16.31
N VAL A 48 -4.02 -1.66 -15.32
CA VAL A 48 -4.72 -0.41 -15.00
C VAL A 48 -4.19 0.17 -13.70
N GLY A 49 -3.50 1.30 -13.79
CA GLY A 49 -2.84 1.99 -12.69
C GLY A 49 -1.32 1.80 -12.66
N SER A 50 -0.60 2.90 -12.49
CA SER A 50 0.87 2.98 -12.57
C SER A 50 1.56 3.17 -11.20
N GLY A 51 0.89 2.87 -10.10
CA GLY A 51 1.51 2.83 -8.77
C GLY A 51 2.53 1.69 -8.64
N ILE A 52 3.08 1.50 -7.44
CA ILE A 52 4.06 0.42 -7.17
C ILE A 52 3.56 -0.97 -7.59
N THR A 53 2.26 -1.23 -7.47
CA THR A 53 1.64 -2.49 -7.90
C THR A 53 1.76 -2.66 -9.42
N GLY A 54 1.27 -1.71 -10.21
CA GLY A 54 1.28 -1.80 -11.67
C GLY A 54 2.70 -1.81 -12.24
N ALA A 55 3.60 -0.99 -11.70
CA ALA A 55 5.01 -0.99 -12.07
C ALA A 55 5.69 -2.35 -11.76
N SER A 56 5.36 -2.97 -10.62
CA SER A 56 5.89 -4.28 -10.24
C SER A 56 5.35 -5.39 -11.15
N ILE A 57 4.06 -5.37 -11.48
CA ILE A 57 3.45 -6.29 -12.44
C ILE A 57 4.16 -6.18 -13.80
N ALA A 58 4.31 -4.97 -14.33
CA ALA A 58 5.00 -4.74 -15.61
C ALA A 58 6.45 -5.25 -15.57
N ARG A 59 7.17 -5.01 -14.47
CA ARG A 59 8.55 -5.48 -14.26
C ARG A 59 8.64 -7.01 -14.26
N TYR A 60 7.76 -7.70 -13.52
CA TYR A 60 7.79 -9.16 -13.44
C TYR A 60 7.38 -9.81 -14.76
N LEU A 61 6.40 -9.26 -15.50
CA LEU A 61 6.09 -9.69 -16.86
C LEU A 61 7.30 -9.53 -17.80
N ALA A 62 7.97 -8.38 -17.73
CA ALA A 62 9.13 -8.13 -18.60
C ALA A 62 10.33 -9.03 -18.28
N ALA A 63 10.51 -9.44 -17.02
CA ALA A 63 11.60 -10.32 -16.59
C ALA A 63 11.34 -11.81 -16.88
N ASP A 64 10.11 -12.21 -17.11
CA ASP A 64 9.75 -13.62 -17.31
C ASP A 64 9.79 -14.02 -18.80
N SER A 65 10.54 -15.06 -19.09
CA SER A 65 10.67 -15.57 -20.46
C SER A 65 9.34 -16.10 -21.03
N ARG A 66 8.43 -16.60 -20.20
CA ARG A 66 7.08 -17.05 -20.59
C ARG A 66 6.22 -15.89 -21.12
N ALA A 67 6.51 -14.66 -20.68
CA ALA A 67 5.83 -13.44 -21.13
C ALA A 67 6.55 -12.72 -22.29
N SER A 68 7.62 -13.30 -22.85
CA SER A 68 8.47 -12.62 -23.85
C SER A 68 7.73 -12.22 -25.13
N SER A 69 6.68 -12.96 -25.50
CA SER A 69 5.86 -12.70 -26.69
C SER A 69 4.59 -11.90 -26.40
N LEU A 70 4.28 -11.62 -25.11
CA LEU A 70 3.07 -10.91 -24.74
C LEU A 70 3.22 -9.40 -24.94
N SER A 71 2.24 -8.79 -25.58
CA SER A 71 2.09 -7.35 -25.63
C SER A 71 1.51 -6.83 -24.31
N VAL A 72 2.21 -5.89 -23.67
CA VAL A 72 1.82 -5.32 -22.37
C VAL A 72 1.55 -3.84 -22.50
N VAL A 73 0.34 -3.41 -22.13
CA VAL A 73 -0.09 -2.00 -22.10
C VAL A 73 -0.39 -1.59 -20.66
N LEU A 74 0.12 -0.44 -20.24
CA LEU A 74 -0.20 0.17 -18.95
C LEU A 74 -1.04 1.44 -19.18
N LEU A 75 -2.25 1.45 -18.64
CA LEU A 75 -3.16 2.59 -18.66
C LEU A 75 -3.10 3.31 -17.32
N GLU A 76 -2.89 4.62 -17.37
CA GLU A 76 -2.89 5.48 -16.20
C GLU A 76 -3.84 6.66 -16.39
N ALA A 77 -4.67 6.91 -15.40
CA ALA A 77 -5.69 7.96 -15.47
C ALA A 77 -5.08 9.37 -15.47
N ARG A 78 -3.94 9.54 -14.81
CA ARG A 78 -3.19 10.81 -14.70
C ARG A 78 -1.77 10.62 -15.22
N GLU A 79 -0.80 11.22 -14.55
CA GLU A 79 0.62 10.98 -14.77
C GLU A 79 1.11 9.74 -14.00
N ILE A 80 2.24 9.18 -14.38
CA ILE A 80 2.82 8.00 -13.74
C ILE A 80 3.00 8.23 -12.24
N CYS A 81 2.52 7.27 -11.43
CA CYS A 81 2.67 7.26 -9.98
C CYS A 81 1.96 8.43 -9.26
N PHE A 82 0.84 8.95 -9.79
CA PHE A 82 0.06 10.04 -9.20
C PHE A 82 -1.00 9.59 -8.18
N GLY A 83 -1.20 8.27 -8.01
CA GLY A 83 -2.03 7.70 -6.96
C GLY A 83 -1.31 7.57 -5.61
N ALA A 84 -1.81 6.70 -4.72
CA ALA A 84 -1.33 6.51 -3.35
C ALA A 84 0.19 6.33 -3.22
N THR A 85 0.85 5.69 -4.18
CA THR A 85 2.31 5.47 -4.16
C THR A 85 3.09 6.77 -4.22
N GLY A 86 2.70 7.72 -5.06
CA GLY A 86 3.32 9.04 -5.15
C GLY A 86 2.79 10.04 -4.13
N ARG A 87 2.03 9.60 -3.13
CA ARG A 87 1.38 10.44 -2.13
C ARG A 87 1.55 9.96 -0.69
N ASN A 88 2.22 8.82 -0.48
CA ASN A 88 2.53 8.29 0.84
C ASN A 88 3.77 8.94 1.47
N GLY A 89 4.16 8.50 2.66
CA GLY A 89 5.32 9.04 3.38
C GLY A 89 6.68 8.47 2.95
N GLY A 90 6.76 7.59 1.94
CA GLY A 90 8.03 6.96 1.53
C GLY A 90 8.52 5.88 2.50
N HIS A 91 7.68 5.37 3.37
CA HIS A 91 7.98 4.35 4.37
C HIS A 91 7.71 2.96 3.79
N CYS A 92 8.69 2.06 3.89
CA CYS A 92 8.58 0.66 3.47
C CYS A 92 8.99 -0.23 4.64
N GLN A 93 8.04 -0.53 5.54
CA GLN A 93 8.28 -1.25 6.78
C GLN A 93 7.32 -2.41 6.94
N PRO A 94 7.83 -3.64 7.26
CA PRO A 94 6.97 -4.75 7.62
C PRO A 94 6.37 -4.54 9.02
N LEU A 95 5.12 -5.00 9.22
CA LEU A 95 4.47 -5.04 10.52
C LEU A 95 4.63 -6.45 11.12
N LEU A 96 5.55 -6.59 12.07
CA LEU A 96 5.99 -7.90 12.54
C LEU A 96 5.02 -8.52 13.54
N PHE A 97 4.50 -7.75 14.48
CA PHE A 97 3.63 -8.23 15.57
C PHE A 97 2.16 -7.83 15.43
N ASP A 98 1.83 -6.91 14.54
CA ASP A 98 0.45 -6.51 14.24
C ASP A 98 -0.20 -7.39 13.18
N ARG A 99 0.50 -8.41 12.68
CA ARG A 99 0.06 -9.30 11.60
C ARG A 99 0.24 -10.76 12.01
N SER A 100 -0.48 -11.66 11.33
CA SER A 100 -0.16 -13.07 11.45
C SER A 100 1.29 -13.33 11.01
N PRO A 101 1.99 -14.33 11.58
CA PRO A 101 3.37 -14.62 11.21
C PRO A 101 3.59 -14.84 9.71
N THR A 102 2.62 -15.45 9.02
CA THR A 102 2.69 -15.65 7.57
C THR A 102 2.67 -14.32 6.79
N VAL A 103 1.81 -13.38 7.20
CA VAL A 103 1.74 -12.06 6.60
C VAL A 103 3.01 -11.26 6.92
N ALA A 104 3.46 -11.28 8.17
CA ALA A 104 4.69 -10.59 8.59
C ALA A 104 5.92 -11.10 7.80
N ALA A 105 6.07 -12.41 7.64
CA ALA A 105 7.14 -13.00 6.83
C ALA A 105 7.06 -12.58 5.35
N PHE A 106 5.86 -12.52 4.79
CA PHE A 106 5.65 -12.04 3.42
C PHE A 106 6.02 -10.57 3.27
N GLU A 107 5.66 -9.71 4.23
CA GLU A 107 6.04 -8.29 4.22
C GLU A 107 7.56 -8.12 4.30
N VAL A 108 8.26 -8.88 5.16
CA VAL A 108 9.73 -8.89 5.22
C VAL A 108 10.33 -9.29 3.86
N LYS A 109 9.82 -10.37 3.26
CA LYS A 109 10.25 -10.83 1.93
C LYS A 109 10.01 -9.76 0.86
N ASN A 110 8.89 -9.04 0.93
CA ASN A 110 8.56 -7.97 -0.01
C ASN A 110 9.50 -6.77 0.13
N VAL A 111 9.78 -6.31 1.35
CA VAL A 111 10.73 -5.19 1.58
C VAL A 111 12.12 -5.57 1.06
N HIS A 112 12.55 -6.81 1.28
CA HIS A 112 13.80 -7.32 0.73
C HIS A 112 13.80 -7.31 -0.81
N ALA A 113 12.69 -7.70 -1.45
CA ALA A 113 12.57 -7.69 -2.92
C ALA A 113 12.63 -6.26 -3.50
N VAL A 114 12.05 -5.26 -2.81
CA VAL A 114 12.18 -3.85 -3.17
C VAL A 114 13.63 -3.38 -3.05
N LYS A 115 14.25 -3.64 -1.91
CA LYS A 115 15.65 -3.29 -1.63
C LYS A 115 16.59 -3.90 -2.67
N SER A 116 16.48 -5.22 -2.90
CA SER A 116 17.37 -5.93 -3.85
C SER A 116 17.29 -5.35 -5.26
N TYR A 117 16.09 -5.01 -5.73
CA TYR A 117 15.94 -4.37 -7.04
C TYR A 117 16.60 -2.99 -7.10
N ILE A 118 16.47 -2.20 -6.03
CA ILE A 118 17.08 -0.86 -5.94
C ILE A 118 18.61 -0.98 -6.00
N GLU A 119 19.16 -1.92 -5.23
CA GLU A 119 20.61 -2.15 -5.16
C GLU A 119 21.16 -2.73 -6.46
N GLU A 120 20.50 -3.72 -7.07
CA GLU A 120 20.89 -4.36 -8.33
C GLU A 120 20.95 -3.35 -9.49
N HIS A 121 19.98 -2.43 -9.53
CA HIS A 121 19.86 -1.48 -10.64
C HIS A 121 20.34 -0.07 -10.29
N ASN A 122 20.91 0.14 -9.11
CA ASN A 122 21.36 1.45 -8.62
C ASN A 122 20.27 2.54 -8.77
N VAL A 123 19.02 2.22 -8.38
CA VAL A 123 17.89 3.12 -8.56
C VAL A 123 18.07 4.40 -7.74
N PRO A 124 18.07 5.61 -8.34
CA PRO A 124 18.33 6.87 -7.64
C PRO A 124 17.11 7.38 -6.87
N CYS A 125 16.58 6.56 -5.95
CA CYS A 125 15.35 6.82 -5.21
C CYS A 125 15.58 7.10 -3.71
N GLU A 126 16.77 7.51 -3.31
CA GLU A 126 17.12 7.83 -1.91
C GLU A 126 16.89 6.66 -0.92
N TRP A 127 17.02 5.41 -1.38
CA TRP A 127 16.83 4.26 -0.51
C TRP A 127 17.76 4.29 0.69
N ARG A 128 17.20 4.04 1.85
CA ARG A 128 17.93 3.82 3.09
C ARG A 128 17.28 2.71 3.90
N SER A 129 18.07 1.68 4.24
CA SER A 129 17.69 0.72 5.27
C SER A 129 17.77 1.39 6.64
N VAL A 130 16.73 1.25 7.44
CA VAL A 130 16.59 1.89 8.76
C VAL A 130 16.00 0.90 9.76
N THR A 131 16.10 1.22 11.05
CA THR A 131 15.30 0.60 12.09
C THR A 131 13.95 1.30 12.16
N GLY A 132 12.85 0.56 12.17
CA GLY A 132 11.54 1.10 12.46
C GLY A 132 11.39 1.32 13.96
N CYS A 133 11.10 2.53 14.38
CA CYS A 133 10.85 2.89 15.78
C CYS A 133 9.37 3.23 15.92
N ARG A 134 8.60 2.43 16.68
CA ARG A 134 7.19 2.77 17.01
C ARG A 134 7.09 3.15 18.46
N SER A 135 6.61 4.35 18.74
CA SER A 135 6.32 4.85 20.08
C SER A 135 4.84 4.70 20.41
N PHE A 136 4.55 4.34 21.66
CA PHE A 136 3.21 4.16 22.19
C PHE A 136 2.95 5.20 23.27
N TRP A 137 1.81 5.88 23.19
CA TRP A 137 1.57 7.08 24.01
C TRP A 137 0.62 6.84 25.18
N THR A 138 0.09 5.60 25.30
CA THR A 138 -0.65 5.19 26.51
C THR A 138 -0.10 3.88 27.07
N PRO A 139 -0.12 3.69 28.39
CA PRO A 139 0.35 2.44 29.04
C PRO A 139 -0.44 1.21 28.58
N GLU A 140 -1.73 1.37 28.28
CA GLU A 140 -2.63 0.29 27.85
C GLU A 140 -2.21 -0.24 26.48
N LEU A 141 -1.97 0.66 25.52
CA LEU A 141 -1.49 0.31 24.18
C LEU A 141 -0.14 -0.39 24.24
N PHE A 142 0.79 0.16 25.02
CA PHE A 142 2.12 -0.43 25.16
C PHE A 142 2.08 -1.82 25.81
N THR A 143 1.20 -2.02 26.79
CA THR A 143 0.99 -3.32 27.43
C THR A 143 0.42 -4.35 26.46
N SER A 144 -0.57 -3.97 25.65
CA SER A 144 -1.11 -4.87 24.61
C SER A 144 -0.05 -5.28 23.61
N VAL A 145 0.75 -4.33 23.13
CA VAL A 145 1.83 -4.59 22.16
C VAL A 145 2.90 -5.53 22.73
N LYS A 146 3.26 -5.39 24.02
CA LYS A 146 4.19 -6.34 24.66
C LYS A 146 3.65 -7.77 24.64
N GLN A 147 2.36 -7.96 24.90
CA GLN A 147 1.73 -9.28 24.85
C GLN A 147 1.74 -9.86 23.42
N ASP A 148 1.49 -9.04 22.40
CA ASP A 148 1.56 -9.47 21.01
C ASP A 148 2.99 -9.87 20.60
N ILE A 149 3.99 -9.12 21.04
CA ILE A 149 5.41 -9.46 20.81
C ILE A 149 5.80 -10.74 21.56
N GLU A 150 5.39 -10.91 22.81
CA GLU A 150 5.62 -12.16 23.54
C GLU A 150 4.98 -13.37 22.85
N HIS A 151 3.79 -13.19 22.30
CA HIS A 151 3.15 -14.22 21.49
C HIS A 151 3.94 -14.52 20.22
N LEU A 152 4.39 -13.48 19.50
CA LEU A 152 5.22 -13.64 18.32
C LEU A 152 6.52 -14.39 18.61
N VAL A 153 7.23 -14.03 19.68
CA VAL A 153 8.48 -14.70 20.09
C VAL A 153 8.24 -16.19 20.34
N LYS A 154 7.10 -16.56 20.93
CA LYS A 154 6.74 -17.96 21.21
C LYS A 154 6.35 -18.74 19.94
N THR A 155 5.64 -18.09 19.02
CA THR A 155 5.07 -18.75 17.83
C THR A 155 5.96 -18.67 16.61
N ASN A 156 6.80 -17.64 16.51
CA ASN A 156 7.78 -17.45 15.44
C ASN A 156 9.03 -16.73 15.96
N PRO A 157 10.00 -17.49 16.56
CA PRO A 157 11.20 -16.92 17.17
C PRO A 157 12.06 -16.09 16.21
N GLU A 158 12.08 -16.42 14.92
CA GLU A 158 12.86 -15.69 13.91
C GLU A 158 12.31 -14.27 13.72
N LEU A 159 11.00 -14.12 13.56
CA LEU A 159 10.36 -12.79 13.48
C LEU A 159 10.45 -12.07 14.83
N GLY A 160 10.29 -12.80 15.95
CA GLY A 160 10.41 -12.25 17.29
C GLY A 160 11.79 -11.65 17.55
N ALA A 161 12.86 -12.25 17.04
CA ALA A 161 14.23 -11.74 17.15
C ALA A 161 14.46 -10.43 16.37
N MET A 162 13.56 -10.06 15.47
CA MET A 162 13.62 -8.79 14.72
C MET A 162 13.03 -7.61 15.51
N VAL A 163 12.42 -7.83 16.68
CA VAL A 163 11.74 -6.80 17.47
C VAL A 163 12.38 -6.68 18.82
N GLN A 164 12.69 -5.46 19.23
CA GLN A 164 13.13 -5.10 20.57
C GLN A 164 12.08 -4.21 21.24
N VAL A 165 11.71 -4.52 22.48
CA VAL A 165 10.87 -3.67 23.34
C VAL A 165 11.77 -2.78 24.19
N VAL A 166 11.42 -1.50 24.33
CA VAL A 166 12.11 -0.50 25.13
C VAL A 166 11.11 0.14 26.08
N GLU A 167 11.30 -0.04 27.38
CA GLU A 167 10.46 0.55 28.42
C GLU A 167 10.75 2.05 28.59
N ALA A 168 9.75 2.84 28.99
CA ALA A 168 9.91 4.28 29.27
C ALA A 168 11.03 4.58 30.30
N GLY A 169 11.28 3.66 31.24
CA GLY A 169 12.34 3.79 32.24
C GLY A 169 13.76 3.74 31.65
N ASP A 170 13.95 3.24 30.44
CA ASP A 170 15.23 3.32 29.74
C ASP A 170 15.38 4.64 28.99
N ALA A 171 15.48 5.73 29.77
CA ALA A 171 15.61 7.09 29.27
C ALA A 171 16.77 7.27 28.28
N LYS A 172 17.87 6.53 28.46
CA LYS A 172 19.05 6.60 27.58
C LYS A 172 18.72 6.07 26.18
N THR A 173 18.01 4.95 26.10
CA THR A 173 17.59 4.38 24.81
C THR A 173 16.50 5.23 24.16
N MET A 174 15.53 5.72 24.95
CA MET A 174 14.52 6.66 24.45
C MET A 174 15.14 7.90 23.78
N GLN A 175 16.09 8.55 24.48
CA GLN A 175 16.83 9.70 23.95
C GLN A 175 17.66 9.35 22.72
N ARG A 176 18.35 8.19 22.71
CA ARG A 176 19.12 7.72 21.54
C ARG A 176 18.25 7.61 20.28
N HIS A 177 17.00 7.20 20.45
CA HIS A 177 16.03 7.09 19.38
C HIS A 177 15.17 8.34 19.20
N ARG A 178 15.52 9.45 19.88
CA ARG A 178 14.88 10.76 19.74
C ARG A 178 13.39 10.76 20.07
N VAL A 179 12.87 9.80 20.81
CA VAL A 179 11.47 9.75 21.26
C VAL A 179 11.32 10.53 22.57
N ASN A 180 10.29 11.40 22.64
CA ASN A 180 10.02 12.19 23.84
C ASN A 180 9.73 11.28 25.05
N ALA A 181 10.22 11.67 26.23
CA ALA A 181 10.12 10.90 27.46
C ALA A 181 8.68 10.68 27.98
N ASN A 182 7.70 11.40 27.44
CA ASN A 182 6.27 11.23 27.76
C ASN A 182 5.64 9.99 27.09
N ALA A 183 6.30 9.35 26.14
CA ALA A 183 5.82 8.09 25.57
C ALA A 183 5.87 6.97 26.62
N ALA A 184 4.87 6.07 26.62
CA ALA A 184 4.80 4.94 27.54
C ALA A 184 5.87 3.88 27.26
N GLY A 185 6.44 3.88 26.05
CA GLY A 185 7.52 3.03 25.60
C GLY A 185 7.60 2.99 24.09
N LEU A 186 8.54 2.21 23.56
CA LEU A 186 8.69 2.04 22.11
C LEU A 186 9.11 0.62 21.74
N THR A 187 8.96 0.29 20.47
CA THR A 187 9.53 -0.90 19.84
C THR A 187 10.50 -0.51 18.74
N LEU A 188 11.54 -1.33 18.57
CA LEU A 188 12.51 -1.20 17.49
C LEU A 188 12.41 -2.45 16.62
N SER A 189 12.05 -2.27 15.33
CA SER A 189 11.88 -3.35 14.37
C SER A 189 12.93 -3.28 13.27
N GLN A 190 13.56 -4.40 12.97
CA GLN A 190 14.52 -4.52 11.87
C GLN A 190 13.79 -4.66 10.53
N GLY A 191 14.51 -4.44 9.43
CA GLY A 191 14.01 -4.69 8.08
C GLY A 191 13.18 -3.56 7.49
N ALA A 192 13.15 -2.38 8.09
CA ALA A 192 12.51 -1.21 7.51
C ALA A 192 13.39 -0.51 6.48
N GLY A 193 12.75 0.16 5.53
CA GLY A 193 13.37 1.02 4.54
C GLY A 193 12.58 2.31 4.32
N GLN A 194 13.25 3.30 3.76
CA GLN A 194 12.64 4.53 3.30
C GLN A 194 13.18 4.90 1.92
N LEU A 195 12.36 5.55 1.10
CA LEU A 195 12.73 5.90 -0.26
C LEU A 195 11.88 7.05 -0.79
N TRP A 196 12.23 7.58 -1.96
CA TRP A 196 11.39 8.44 -2.79
C TRP A 196 10.54 7.56 -3.73
N PRO A 197 9.25 7.29 -3.40
CA PRO A 197 8.46 6.29 -4.12
C PRO A 197 8.24 6.62 -5.61
N TYR A 198 8.04 7.90 -5.92
CA TYR A 198 7.88 8.36 -7.30
C TYR A 198 9.12 8.03 -8.16
N LYS A 199 10.33 8.32 -7.67
CA LYS A 199 11.58 8.01 -8.40
C LYS A 199 11.77 6.51 -8.59
N TYR A 200 11.39 5.70 -7.62
CA TYR A 200 11.45 4.24 -7.73
C TYR A 200 10.53 3.72 -8.84
N VAL A 201 9.26 4.15 -8.85
CA VAL A 201 8.28 3.71 -9.83
C VAL A 201 8.61 4.20 -11.23
N THR A 202 8.94 5.50 -11.36
CA THR A 202 9.28 6.09 -12.68
C THR A 202 10.53 5.47 -13.28
N PHE A 203 11.53 5.11 -12.47
CA PHE A 203 12.69 4.37 -12.94
C PHE A 203 12.33 3.03 -13.58
N ILE A 204 11.45 2.25 -12.92
CA ILE A 204 10.99 0.96 -13.46
C ILE A 204 10.26 1.17 -14.78
N VAL A 205 9.30 2.09 -14.79
CA VAL A 205 8.43 2.32 -15.97
C VAL A 205 9.26 2.85 -17.15
N GLU A 206 10.12 3.87 -16.92
CA GLU A 206 10.97 4.43 -17.96
C GLU A 206 11.90 3.38 -18.58
N ARG A 207 12.52 2.56 -17.74
CA ARG A 207 13.38 1.48 -18.19
C ARG A 207 12.63 0.53 -19.12
N LEU A 208 11.45 0.05 -18.72
CA LEU A 208 10.66 -0.88 -19.51
C LEU A 208 10.16 -0.29 -20.84
N VAL A 209 9.82 1.01 -20.85
CA VAL A 209 9.46 1.72 -22.10
C VAL A 209 10.66 1.80 -23.04
N ARG A 210 11.84 2.20 -22.52
CA ARG A 210 13.07 2.28 -23.33
C ARG A 210 13.55 0.94 -23.85
N GLU A 211 13.29 -0.14 -23.12
CA GLU A 211 13.56 -1.52 -23.54
C GLU A 211 12.51 -2.08 -24.54
N GLY A 212 11.46 -1.30 -24.86
CA GLY A 212 10.35 -1.73 -25.72
C GLY A 212 9.49 -2.84 -25.13
N ARG A 213 9.51 -3.00 -23.80
CA ARG A 213 8.80 -4.06 -23.07
C ARG A 213 7.46 -3.61 -22.52
N LEU A 214 7.14 -2.32 -22.57
CA LEU A 214 5.92 -1.74 -22.02
C LEU A 214 5.41 -0.62 -22.90
N ASN A 215 4.15 -0.68 -23.32
CA ASN A 215 3.44 0.44 -23.91
C ASN A 215 2.70 1.19 -22.79
N VAL A 216 3.07 2.44 -22.55
CA VAL A 216 2.47 3.30 -21.53
C VAL A 216 1.54 4.32 -22.18
N GLN A 217 0.38 4.52 -21.57
CA GLN A 217 -0.64 5.47 -21.99
C GLN A 217 -1.09 6.29 -20.78
N THR A 218 -0.45 7.43 -20.54
CA THR A 218 -0.85 8.37 -19.48
C THR A 218 -2.08 9.18 -19.89
N ASN A 219 -2.73 9.82 -18.93
CA ASN A 219 -3.93 10.62 -19.14
C ASN A 219 -5.00 9.84 -19.94
N THR A 220 -5.16 8.56 -19.57
CA THR A 220 -6.04 7.61 -20.25
C THR A 220 -6.86 6.83 -19.21
N PRO A 221 -7.82 7.51 -18.51
CA PRO A 221 -8.66 6.87 -17.52
C PRO A 221 -9.53 5.79 -18.14
N VAL A 222 -9.62 4.63 -17.45
CA VAL A 222 -10.55 3.57 -17.83
C VAL A 222 -11.91 3.85 -17.18
N ALA A 223 -12.92 4.13 -18.02
CA ALA A 223 -14.27 4.46 -17.54
C ALA A 223 -15.09 3.21 -17.18
N ARG A 224 -14.89 2.10 -17.91
CA ARG A 224 -15.61 0.83 -17.68
C ARG A 224 -14.92 -0.32 -18.41
N ILE A 225 -15.25 -1.52 -17.98
CA ILE A 225 -14.86 -2.79 -18.61
C ILE A 225 -16.15 -3.47 -19.08
N THR A 226 -16.13 -4.07 -20.27
CA THR A 226 -17.25 -4.84 -20.82
C THR A 226 -16.75 -6.13 -21.44
N SER A 227 -17.61 -7.13 -21.58
CA SER A 227 -17.32 -8.27 -22.42
C SER A 227 -17.12 -7.81 -23.87
N SER A 228 -16.19 -8.42 -24.59
CA SER A 228 -15.96 -8.09 -26.00
C SER A 228 -17.14 -8.57 -26.86
N ASN A 229 -17.74 -7.64 -27.61
CA ASN A 229 -18.88 -7.93 -28.50
C ASN A 229 -18.46 -8.52 -29.84
N SER A 230 -17.16 -8.61 -30.13
CA SER A 230 -16.63 -9.15 -31.39
C SER A 230 -16.46 -10.67 -31.30
N SER A 231 -17.17 -11.38 -32.16
CA SER A 231 -17.00 -12.85 -32.28
C SER A 231 -15.59 -13.26 -32.73
N SER A 232 -14.86 -12.38 -33.42
CA SER A 232 -13.46 -12.55 -33.81
C SER A 232 -12.53 -12.42 -32.61
N ASP A 233 -12.74 -11.40 -31.75
CA ASP A 233 -11.93 -11.14 -30.59
C ASP A 233 -12.10 -12.26 -29.54
N ALA A 234 -13.33 -12.71 -29.31
CA ALA A 234 -13.61 -13.82 -28.41
C ALA A 234 -12.92 -15.11 -28.86
N LYS A 235 -12.89 -15.40 -30.19
CA LYS A 235 -12.16 -16.55 -30.75
C LYS A 235 -10.64 -16.45 -30.58
N SER A 236 -10.11 -15.21 -30.59
CA SER A 236 -8.68 -14.91 -30.42
C SER A 236 -8.28 -14.80 -28.94
N GLY A 237 -9.21 -14.97 -28.00
CA GLY A 237 -8.97 -14.87 -26.55
C GLY A 237 -9.13 -13.46 -25.97
N TYR A 238 -9.36 -12.42 -26.78
CA TYR A 238 -9.60 -11.04 -26.32
C TYR A 238 -11.05 -10.88 -25.88
N ARG A 239 -11.34 -11.36 -24.67
CA ARG A 239 -12.73 -11.50 -24.18
C ARG A 239 -13.31 -10.25 -23.57
N GLN A 240 -12.47 -9.28 -23.22
CA GLN A 240 -12.87 -8.07 -22.50
C GLN A 240 -12.38 -6.82 -23.23
N ALA A 241 -13.13 -5.73 -23.10
CA ALA A 241 -12.78 -4.42 -23.65
C ALA A 241 -12.79 -3.34 -22.56
N LEU A 242 -11.69 -2.59 -22.48
CA LEU A 242 -11.59 -1.41 -21.63
C LEU A 242 -11.96 -0.18 -22.46
N HIS A 243 -12.85 0.64 -21.92
CA HIS A 243 -13.32 1.86 -22.55
C HIS A 243 -12.64 3.06 -21.92
N THR A 244 -12.06 3.92 -22.76
CA THR A 244 -11.39 5.16 -22.36
C THR A 244 -11.89 6.32 -23.20
N PRO A 245 -11.67 7.59 -22.82
CA PRO A 245 -11.97 8.74 -23.67
C PRO A 245 -11.21 8.74 -25.02
N ARG A 246 -10.12 7.96 -25.12
CA ARG A 246 -9.30 7.84 -26.33
C ARG A 246 -9.66 6.65 -27.22
N GLY A 247 -10.68 5.89 -26.86
CA GLY A 247 -11.12 4.70 -27.58
C GLY A 247 -11.18 3.45 -26.71
N GLN A 248 -11.21 2.29 -27.35
CA GLN A 248 -11.32 1.00 -26.69
C GLN A 248 -10.07 0.16 -26.97
N ILE A 249 -9.68 -0.66 -25.96
CA ILE A 249 -8.66 -1.66 -26.10
C ILE A 249 -9.22 -3.03 -25.67
N ALA A 250 -9.13 -4.02 -26.54
CA ALA A 250 -9.49 -5.39 -26.22
C ALA A 250 -8.30 -6.10 -25.54
N ALA A 251 -8.57 -6.88 -24.51
CA ALA A 251 -7.53 -7.55 -23.71
C ALA A 251 -7.82 -9.03 -23.51
N ARG A 252 -6.74 -9.82 -23.41
CA ARG A 252 -6.80 -11.21 -22.94
C ARG A 252 -6.78 -11.26 -21.42
N HIS A 253 -5.92 -10.43 -20.82
CA HIS A 253 -5.83 -10.25 -19.37
C HIS A 253 -5.88 -8.78 -19.01
N ILE A 254 -6.74 -8.44 -18.06
CA ILE A 254 -6.82 -7.12 -17.42
C ILE A 254 -6.38 -7.29 -15.98
N ILE A 255 -5.38 -6.51 -15.55
CA ILE A 255 -4.91 -6.52 -14.16
C ILE A 255 -5.20 -5.16 -13.54
N LEU A 256 -6.12 -5.13 -12.60
CA LEU A 256 -6.52 -3.92 -11.90
C LEU A 256 -5.57 -3.66 -10.72
N ALA A 257 -4.73 -2.65 -10.83
CA ALA A 257 -3.83 -2.13 -9.81
C ALA A 257 -4.34 -0.77 -9.27
N THR A 258 -5.64 -0.65 -9.12
CA THR A 258 -6.40 0.60 -8.95
C THR A 258 -6.58 1.02 -7.49
N ASN A 259 -6.17 0.20 -6.52
CA ASN A 259 -6.23 0.42 -5.08
C ASN A 259 -7.58 1.05 -4.62
N GLY A 260 -7.60 2.26 -4.06
CA GLY A 260 -8.82 2.92 -3.58
C GLY A 260 -9.86 3.21 -4.67
N TYR A 261 -9.48 3.20 -5.93
CA TYR A 261 -10.38 3.43 -7.07
C TYR A 261 -10.98 2.15 -7.66
N THR A 262 -10.75 0.99 -7.04
CA THR A 262 -11.16 -0.33 -7.56
C THR A 262 -12.67 -0.42 -7.79
N SER A 263 -13.49 0.09 -6.89
CA SER A 263 -14.95 0.02 -7.01
C SER A 263 -15.54 0.86 -8.15
N HIS A 264 -14.74 1.75 -8.76
CA HIS A 264 -15.13 2.42 -10.01
C HIS A 264 -15.35 1.42 -11.14
N LEU A 265 -14.47 0.44 -11.25
CA LEU A 265 -14.49 -0.59 -12.30
C LEU A 265 -15.16 -1.89 -11.85
N LEU A 266 -15.05 -2.26 -10.57
CA LEU A 266 -15.65 -3.46 -9.98
C LEU A 266 -16.68 -3.07 -8.91
N ARG A 267 -17.94 -2.94 -9.31
CA ARG A 267 -19.02 -2.48 -8.42
C ARG A 267 -19.24 -3.39 -7.20
N ASN A 268 -18.99 -4.68 -7.33
CA ASN A 268 -19.06 -5.66 -6.26
C ASN A 268 -17.93 -5.51 -5.21
N PHE A 269 -17.01 -4.57 -5.39
CA PHE A 269 -16.00 -4.16 -4.39
C PHE A 269 -16.34 -2.82 -3.72
N THR A 270 -17.53 -2.26 -3.92
CA THR A 270 -17.89 -0.93 -3.39
C THR A 270 -17.76 -0.85 -1.86
N ASP A 271 -18.10 -1.91 -1.14
CA ASP A 271 -18.00 -2.01 0.32
C ASP A 271 -16.84 -2.88 0.82
N LEU A 272 -16.13 -3.54 -0.10
CA LEU A 272 -14.95 -4.36 0.19
C LEU A 272 -13.63 -3.58 0.11
N ILE A 273 -13.53 -2.61 -0.82
CA ILE A 273 -12.39 -1.70 -0.92
C ILE A 273 -12.95 -0.28 -0.99
N VAL A 274 -12.86 0.42 0.13
CA VAL A 274 -13.38 1.78 0.29
C VAL A 274 -12.25 2.79 0.15
N PRO A 275 -12.38 3.84 -0.69
CA PRO A 275 -11.42 4.93 -0.71
C PRO A 275 -11.44 5.68 0.61
N VAL A 276 -10.27 6.06 1.10
CA VAL A 276 -10.15 6.85 2.34
C VAL A 276 -9.09 7.91 2.15
N ARG A 277 -9.50 9.16 2.37
CA ARG A 277 -8.63 10.34 2.33
C ARG A 277 -7.67 10.35 3.51
N CYS A 278 -6.41 10.73 3.29
CA CYS A 278 -5.38 10.86 4.31
C CYS A 278 -4.40 11.96 3.93
N GLU A 279 -3.89 12.67 4.92
CA GLU A 279 -3.01 13.82 4.74
C GLU A 279 -1.54 13.51 4.96
N MET A 280 -0.71 14.25 4.27
CA MET A 280 0.75 14.21 4.36
C MET A 280 1.32 15.63 4.37
N SER A 281 2.45 15.79 5.05
CA SER A 281 3.24 17.03 5.06
C SER A 281 4.71 16.74 4.80
N ALA A 282 5.37 17.62 4.03
CA ALA A 282 6.82 17.72 3.94
C ALA A 282 7.26 18.95 4.74
N LEU A 283 7.77 18.71 5.94
CA LEU A 283 8.10 19.77 6.89
C LEU A 283 9.61 20.06 6.87
N HIS A 284 9.99 21.32 6.97
CA HIS A 284 11.38 21.68 7.18
C HIS A 284 11.81 21.31 8.59
N PRO A 285 12.94 20.60 8.76
CA PRO A 285 13.47 20.36 10.10
C PRO A 285 13.92 21.68 10.75
N PRO A 286 13.96 21.76 12.09
CA PRO A 286 14.53 22.91 12.78
C PRO A 286 15.97 23.22 12.28
N PRO A 287 16.39 24.49 12.25
CA PRO A 287 17.74 24.86 11.85
C PRO A 287 18.80 24.16 12.70
N GLY A 288 19.84 23.62 12.07
CA GLY A 288 20.88 22.89 12.78
C GLY A 288 20.52 21.45 13.20
N SER A 289 19.34 20.96 12.87
CA SER A 289 18.96 19.58 13.16
C SER A 289 19.92 18.57 12.51
N GLU A 290 20.18 17.51 13.24
CA GLU A 290 20.85 16.33 12.71
C GLU A 290 19.86 15.36 12.08
N ARG A 291 20.40 14.38 11.35
CA ARG A 291 19.60 13.31 10.77
C ARG A 291 19.01 12.41 11.85
N LEU A 292 17.71 12.15 11.74
CA LEU A 292 17.03 11.20 12.60
C LEU A 292 17.53 9.75 12.33
N PRO A 293 17.75 8.95 13.40
CA PRO A 293 18.33 7.61 13.26
C PRO A 293 17.38 6.58 12.62
N ASN A 294 16.06 6.76 12.77
CA ASN A 294 15.05 5.77 12.43
C ASN A 294 14.05 6.30 11.39
N SER A 295 13.17 5.40 10.92
CA SER A 295 11.79 5.77 10.56
C SER A 295 10.92 5.61 11.79
N TYR A 296 9.78 6.32 11.85
CA TYR A 296 8.96 6.37 13.05
C TYR A 296 7.51 6.05 12.75
N GLY A 297 6.86 5.39 13.72
CA GLY A 297 5.42 5.31 13.89
C GLY A 297 5.06 5.81 15.28
N MET A 298 3.97 6.53 15.42
CA MET A 298 3.49 7.05 16.71
C MET A 298 2.04 6.62 16.90
N VAL A 299 1.75 5.89 17.97
CA VAL A 299 0.45 5.25 18.20
C VAL A 299 -0.19 5.82 19.46
N GLY A 300 -1.40 6.37 19.32
CA GLY A 300 -2.19 6.87 20.45
C GLY A 300 -1.76 8.24 21.00
N PHE A 301 -1.07 9.06 20.21
CA PHE A 301 -0.74 10.43 20.60
C PHE A 301 -1.99 11.32 20.53
N GLU A 302 -2.17 12.24 21.50
CA GLU A 302 -3.28 13.23 21.58
C GLU A 302 -4.68 12.72 21.19
N GLY A 303 -5.06 11.56 21.67
CA GLY A 303 -6.40 11.01 21.37
C GLY A 303 -6.66 9.65 21.98
N GLY A 304 -5.61 9.01 22.49
CA GLY A 304 -5.74 7.73 23.19
C GLY A 304 -6.25 6.55 22.34
N ASN A 305 -6.44 6.75 21.04
CA ASN A 305 -6.96 5.76 20.13
C ASN A 305 -5.82 4.94 19.53
N SER A 306 -5.96 3.61 19.51
CA SER A 306 -4.97 2.67 18.96
C SER A 306 -4.70 2.84 17.47
N GLU A 307 -5.47 3.68 16.78
CA GLU A 307 -5.52 3.79 15.33
C GLU A 307 -4.94 5.06 14.75
N HIS A 308 -4.49 5.94 15.64
CA HIS A 308 -3.67 7.07 15.21
C HIS A 308 -2.26 6.59 15.01
N ASP A 309 -2.05 6.01 13.83
CA ASP A 309 -0.74 5.60 13.37
C ASP A 309 -0.16 6.74 12.52
N ASP A 310 0.37 7.71 13.24
CA ASP A 310 1.17 8.75 12.61
C ASP A 310 2.52 8.15 12.23
N TYR A 311 3.06 8.53 11.09
CA TYR A 311 4.32 7.96 10.62
C TYR A 311 5.22 8.98 9.94
N LEU A 312 6.53 8.81 10.15
CA LEU A 312 7.56 9.74 9.72
C LEU A 312 8.76 9.04 9.10
N ILE A 313 9.21 9.56 7.96
CA ILE A 313 10.60 9.38 7.52
C ILE A 313 11.27 10.75 7.37
N GLN A 314 12.60 10.77 7.47
CA GLN A 314 13.37 11.96 7.11
C GLN A 314 14.18 11.73 5.84
N ARG A 315 14.02 12.61 4.86
CA ARG A 315 14.81 12.60 3.63
C ARG A 315 16.30 12.87 3.93
N PRO A 316 17.21 12.47 3.04
CA PRO A 316 18.61 12.84 3.16
C PRO A 316 18.84 14.35 3.20
N PHE A 317 19.87 14.77 3.93
CA PHE A 317 20.46 16.08 3.77
C PHE A 317 21.51 16.04 2.65
N TYR A 318 21.62 17.13 1.94
CA TYR A 318 22.63 17.35 0.90
C TYR A 318 23.38 18.65 1.19
N ASP A 319 24.69 18.65 1.06
CA ASP A 319 25.46 19.85 1.19
C ASP A 319 25.13 20.85 0.06
N SER A 320 25.15 22.12 0.39
CA SER A 320 24.93 23.17 -0.59
C SER A 320 26.06 23.15 -1.66
N PRO A 321 25.74 23.18 -2.96
CA PRO A 321 26.74 23.25 -4.01
C PRO A 321 27.62 24.51 -3.94
N ASN A 322 27.20 25.53 -3.16
CA ASN A 322 27.92 26.79 -3.01
C ASN A 322 29.05 26.73 -1.97
N GLY A 323 29.20 25.61 -1.25
CA GLY A 323 30.23 25.46 -0.21
C GLY A 323 30.07 26.41 0.99
N ASP A 324 28.88 26.98 1.19
CA ASP A 324 28.56 27.94 2.25
C ASP A 324 28.25 27.29 3.60
N GLY A 325 28.42 25.97 3.73
CA GLY A 325 28.12 25.19 4.93
C GLY A 325 26.63 24.97 5.16
N THR A 326 25.75 25.46 4.29
CA THR A 326 24.31 25.19 4.39
C THR A 326 23.98 23.81 3.85
N ARG A 327 22.93 23.19 4.39
CA ARG A 327 22.41 21.90 3.92
C ARG A 327 21.01 22.07 3.35
N ARG A 328 20.72 21.34 2.28
CA ARG A 328 19.38 21.22 1.69
C ARG A 328 18.81 19.84 1.94
N GLY A 329 17.52 19.67 1.70
CA GLY A 329 16.83 18.40 1.96
C GLY A 329 16.43 18.25 3.42
N GLY A 330 16.55 17.03 3.95
CA GLY A 330 16.21 16.74 5.34
C GLY A 330 14.73 16.84 5.68
N HIS A 331 13.83 17.05 4.70
CA HIS A 331 12.41 17.19 4.97
C HIS A 331 11.88 16.02 5.77
N LEU A 332 11.07 16.34 6.76
CA LEU A 332 10.32 15.42 7.58
C LEU A 332 9.02 15.09 6.84
N MET A 333 8.95 13.87 6.26
CA MET A 333 7.78 13.39 5.51
C MET A 333 6.85 12.77 6.52
N PHE A 334 5.88 13.55 7.00
CA PHE A 334 5.02 13.20 8.12
C PHE A 334 3.56 13.08 7.70
N GLY A 335 2.92 11.98 8.03
CA GLY A 335 1.52 11.67 7.72
C GLY A 335 0.79 11.12 8.91
N GLY A 336 -0.52 11.31 8.93
CA GLY A 336 -1.41 10.91 10.02
C GLY A 336 -2.41 12.02 10.36
N GLY A 337 -2.78 12.14 11.63
CA GLY A 337 -3.64 13.21 12.12
C GLY A 337 -5.12 13.04 11.82
N ARG A 338 -5.57 11.87 11.40
CA ARG A 338 -6.93 11.59 10.93
C ARG A 338 -8.03 11.95 11.93
N SER A 339 -7.78 11.86 13.24
CA SER A 339 -8.75 12.28 14.26
C SER A 339 -8.99 13.78 14.33
N PHE A 340 -8.13 14.56 13.69
CA PHE A 340 -8.25 16.01 13.57
C PHE A 340 -8.91 16.44 12.26
N ALA A 341 -9.33 15.48 11.42
CA ALA A 341 -10.00 15.76 10.16
C ALA A 341 -11.26 16.60 10.38
N MET A 342 -11.40 17.65 9.58
CA MET A 342 -12.57 18.52 9.55
C MET A 342 -13.58 18.08 8.49
N TYR A 343 -13.17 17.25 7.55
CA TYR A 343 -14.00 16.71 6.47
C TYR A 343 -14.14 15.20 6.57
N ASP A 344 -15.20 14.67 5.95
CA ASP A 344 -15.37 13.22 5.82
C ASP A 344 -14.19 12.61 5.03
N CYS A 345 -13.58 11.57 5.59
CA CYS A 345 -12.45 10.86 4.97
C CYS A 345 -12.86 9.57 4.30
N VAL A 346 -13.79 8.82 4.92
CA VAL A 346 -14.22 7.49 4.46
C VAL A 346 -15.21 7.60 3.31
N GLY A 347 -14.96 6.87 2.23
CA GLY A 347 -15.76 6.92 1.00
C GLY A 347 -15.33 8.03 0.04
N GLU A 348 -14.36 8.86 0.44
CA GLU A 348 -13.92 9.99 -0.37
C GLU A 348 -12.75 9.61 -1.27
N SER A 349 -12.91 9.89 -2.58
CA SER A 349 -11.92 9.53 -3.61
C SER A 349 -11.24 10.72 -4.27
N ASP A 350 -11.54 11.95 -3.83
CA ASP A 350 -10.92 13.17 -4.33
C ASP A 350 -9.71 13.57 -3.47
N ASP A 351 -8.58 13.81 -4.13
CA ASP A 351 -7.31 14.22 -3.54
C ASP A 351 -6.90 15.66 -3.92
N ASP A 352 -7.87 16.51 -4.25
CA ASP A 352 -7.68 17.92 -4.63
C ASP A 352 -7.71 18.88 -3.44
N ILE A 353 -8.30 18.49 -2.31
CA ILE A 353 -8.43 19.30 -1.10
C ILE A 353 -7.52 18.75 -0.01
N VAL A 354 -6.80 19.65 0.68
CA VAL A 354 -6.04 19.34 1.89
C VAL A 354 -6.95 19.66 3.11
N ASP A 355 -7.12 18.68 4.01
CA ASP A 355 -7.88 18.88 5.22
C ASP A 355 -7.16 19.85 6.17
N PRO A 356 -7.77 20.98 6.55
CA PRO A 356 -7.09 22.00 7.35
C PRO A 356 -6.79 21.54 8.78
N GLY A 357 -7.62 20.69 9.37
CA GLY A 357 -7.41 20.18 10.73
C GLY A 357 -6.26 19.19 10.80
N GLU A 358 -6.21 18.21 9.88
CA GLU A 358 -5.07 17.29 9.76
C GLU A 358 -3.78 18.06 9.42
N ALA A 359 -3.84 19.00 8.48
CA ALA A 359 -2.70 19.80 8.07
C ALA A 359 -2.11 20.64 9.22
N ASP A 360 -2.97 21.22 10.07
CA ASP A 360 -2.56 21.97 11.26
C ASP A 360 -1.90 21.04 12.29
N TYR A 361 -2.51 19.91 12.59
CA TYR A 361 -1.96 18.89 13.47
C TYR A 361 -0.56 18.43 13.02
N LEU A 362 -0.40 18.12 11.73
CA LEU A 362 0.87 17.63 11.19
C LEU A 362 2.01 18.66 11.33
N ARG A 363 1.73 19.96 11.31
CA ARG A 363 2.76 20.97 11.55
C ARG A 363 3.24 21.03 13.00
N ARG A 364 2.39 20.68 13.96
CA ARG A 364 2.65 20.88 15.41
C ARG A 364 3.08 19.62 16.14
N ALA A 365 2.57 18.47 15.76
CA ALA A 365 2.67 17.24 16.54
C ALA A 365 4.11 16.74 16.73
N LEU A 366 4.96 16.81 15.70
CA LEU A 366 6.34 16.30 15.79
C LEU A 366 7.18 16.97 16.88
N LEU A 367 6.96 18.27 17.15
CA LEU A 367 7.65 19.01 18.21
C LEU A 367 7.38 18.45 19.62
N LYS A 368 6.25 17.74 19.79
CA LYS A 368 5.87 17.11 21.05
C LYS A 368 6.23 15.62 21.10
N MET A 369 6.34 14.96 19.94
CA MET A 369 6.58 13.53 19.84
C MET A 369 8.06 13.18 19.84
N LEU A 370 8.88 14.01 19.20
CA LEU A 370 10.29 13.72 18.96
C LEU A 370 11.21 14.85 19.41
N GLU A 371 12.39 14.46 19.83
CA GLU A 371 13.53 15.35 20.06
C GLU A 371 14.22 15.62 18.71
N LEU A 372 13.70 16.58 17.93
CA LEU A 372 14.19 16.86 16.57
C LEU A 372 15.62 17.41 16.54
N GLY A 373 16.07 17.97 17.67
CA GLY A 373 17.37 18.66 17.76
C GLY A 373 17.38 20.00 17.00
N GLY A 374 18.53 20.67 16.96
CA GLY A 374 18.65 21.99 16.36
C GLY A 374 18.03 23.11 17.18
N ASP A 375 17.81 24.25 16.56
CA ASP A 375 17.18 25.40 17.20
C ASP A 375 15.66 25.31 17.02
N THR A 376 14.99 24.85 18.08
CA THR A 376 13.52 24.82 18.17
C THR A 376 12.96 26.04 18.91
N GLY A 377 13.80 26.96 19.36
CA GLY A 377 13.58 28.13 20.20
C GLY A 377 12.19 28.76 20.15
N GLY A 378 11.22 28.19 20.89
CA GLY A 378 9.86 28.70 20.95
C GLY A 378 9.01 28.40 19.71
N MET A 379 9.40 27.47 18.85
CA MET A 379 8.58 27.04 17.72
C MET A 379 7.31 26.32 18.23
N GLU A 380 6.15 26.80 17.79
CA GLU A 380 4.86 26.13 18.03
C GLU A 380 4.50 25.18 16.87
N GLU A 381 5.03 25.44 15.69
CA GLU A 381 4.82 24.61 14.49
C GLU A 381 6.06 24.58 13.58
N LEU A 382 6.17 23.52 12.77
CA LEU A 382 7.16 23.38 11.72
C LEU A 382 6.62 23.96 10.40
N LYS A 383 7.48 24.62 9.64
CA LYS A 383 7.11 25.15 8.33
C LYS A 383 6.95 24.01 7.32
N ALA A 384 5.77 23.89 6.72
CA ALA A 384 5.55 22.98 5.61
C ALA A 384 6.03 23.57 4.27
N SER A 385 6.79 22.79 3.49
CA SER A 385 7.04 23.10 2.08
C SER A 385 5.88 22.66 1.20
N HIS A 386 5.28 21.50 1.53
CA HIS A 386 4.12 20.91 0.87
C HIS A 386 3.21 20.26 1.91
N GLN A 387 1.91 20.32 1.65
CA GLN A 387 0.88 19.54 2.33
C GLN A 387 -0.05 19.00 1.25
N TRP A 388 -0.39 17.72 1.31
CA TRP A 388 -1.18 17.08 0.26
C TRP A 388 -1.99 15.91 0.78
N THR A 389 -3.01 15.59 0.04
CA THR A 389 -3.95 14.50 0.27
C THR A 389 -3.58 13.28 -0.58
N GLY A 390 -3.76 12.10 -0.04
CA GLY A 390 -3.69 10.83 -0.76
C GLY A 390 -4.91 9.97 -0.52
N ILE A 391 -5.28 9.14 -1.51
CA ILE A 391 -6.40 8.21 -1.38
C ILE A 391 -5.87 6.81 -1.14
N LYS A 392 -6.12 6.28 0.06
CA LYS A 392 -5.85 4.88 0.42
C LYS A 392 -7.03 4.00 -0.01
N GLY A 393 -6.78 2.73 -0.30
CA GLY A 393 -7.81 1.71 -0.47
C GLY A 393 -7.90 0.89 0.81
N TYR A 394 -8.92 1.12 1.61
CA TYR A 394 -9.17 0.35 2.83
C TYR A 394 -9.98 -0.89 2.51
N SER A 395 -9.40 -2.05 2.78
CA SER A 395 -10.07 -3.34 2.71
C SER A 395 -10.91 -3.58 3.95
N ARG A 396 -12.13 -4.07 3.78
CA ARG A 396 -13.07 -4.33 4.87
C ARG A 396 -12.54 -5.37 5.88
N ASP A 397 -11.68 -6.28 5.44
CA ASP A 397 -11.00 -7.27 6.28
C ASP A 397 -9.52 -6.94 6.55
N ASN A 398 -9.10 -5.71 6.24
CA ASN A 398 -7.74 -5.20 6.41
C ASN A 398 -6.64 -5.92 5.61
N MET A 399 -7.00 -6.81 4.67
CA MET A 399 -6.05 -7.58 3.86
C MET A 399 -6.15 -7.22 2.37
N PRO A 400 -5.03 -7.19 1.63
CA PRO A 400 -5.04 -6.97 0.18
C PRO A 400 -5.88 -8.03 -0.55
N TRP A 401 -6.49 -7.65 -1.65
CA TRP A 401 -7.25 -8.52 -2.55
C TRP A 401 -6.40 -8.85 -3.76
N VAL A 402 -6.00 -10.12 -3.89
CA VAL A 402 -5.06 -10.59 -4.92
C VAL A 402 -5.61 -11.84 -5.61
N GLY A 403 -5.70 -11.82 -6.94
CA GLY A 403 -6.13 -12.98 -7.73
C GLY A 403 -7.17 -12.67 -8.79
N LYS A 404 -7.90 -13.69 -9.26
CA LYS A 404 -9.02 -13.52 -10.19
C LYS A 404 -10.11 -12.66 -9.59
N ALA A 405 -10.58 -11.67 -10.36
CA ALA A 405 -11.72 -10.87 -9.95
C ALA A 405 -13.05 -11.64 -10.20
N PRO A 406 -14.04 -11.48 -9.31
CA PRO A 406 -15.36 -12.06 -9.54
C PRO A 406 -16.07 -11.38 -10.71
N SER A 407 -16.97 -12.11 -11.37
CA SER A 407 -17.86 -11.57 -12.38
C SER A 407 -18.70 -10.43 -11.81
N GLN A 408 -19.00 -9.43 -12.65
CA GLN A 408 -19.84 -8.29 -12.29
C GLN A 408 -21.35 -8.59 -12.42
N GLU A 409 -21.74 -9.80 -12.82
CA GLU A 409 -23.14 -10.20 -12.89
C GLU A 409 -23.75 -10.27 -11.49
N GLU A 410 -24.87 -9.61 -11.27
CA GLU A 410 -25.58 -9.61 -9.99
C GLU A 410 -25.94 -11.02 -9.56
N GLY A 411 -25.54 -11.39 -8.33
CA GLY A 411 -25.87 -12.67 -7.69
C GLY A 411 -24.99 -13.85 -8.07
N ALA A 412 -24.08 -13.73 -9.05
CA ALA A 412 -23.16 -14.79 -9.41
C ALA A 412 -21.79 -14.60 -8.73
N MET A 413 -21.42 -15.52 -7.86
CA MET A 413 -20.06 -15.61 -7.28
C MET A 413 -19.13 -16.43 -8.21
N THR A 414 -19.22 -16.17 -9.51
CA THR A 414 -18.33 -16.76 -10.51
C THR A 414 -17.14 -15.83 -10.74
N PHE A 415 -15.98 -16.38 -11.05
CA PHE A 415 -14.77 -15.62 -11.38
C PHE A 415 -14.66 -15.44 -12.88
N GLU A 416 -14.25 -14.25 -13.30
CA GLU A 416 -14.14 -13.89 -14.71
C GLU A 416 -12.75 -14.25 -15.26
N ASP A 417 -12.70 -15.05 -16.31
CA ASP A 417 -11.44 -15.40 -16.95
C ASP A 417 -10.79 -14.15 -17.57
N GLY A 418 -9.50 -13.98 -17.30
CA GLY A 418 -8.72 -12.87 -17.79
C GLY A 418 -8.91 -11.56 -17.01
N LEU A 419 -9.73 -11.51 -15.94
CA LEU A 419 -9.86 -10.34 -15.08
C LEU A 419 -9.20 -10.60 -13.71
N TRP A 420 -8.28 -9.70 -13.34
CA TRP A 420 -7.42 -9.85 -12.15
C TRP A 420 -7.46 -8.58 -11.30
N LEU A 421 -7.33 -8.76 -10.00
CA LEU A 421 -7.26 -7.66 -9.04
C LEU A 421 -6.02 -7.80 -8.16
N CYS A 422 -5.37 -6.68 -7.89
CA CYS A 422 -4.27 -6.55 -6.94
C CYS A 422 -4.35 -5.17 -6.28
N ALA A 423 -5.15 -5.06 -5.19
CA ALA A 423 -5.54 -3.78 -4.60
C ALA A 423 -6.02 -3.91 -3.14
N GLY A 424 -6.35 -2.79 -2.49
CA GLY A 424 -6.97 -2.78 -1.17
C GLY A 424 -5.98 -2.99 -0.03
N TYR A 425 -4.87 -2.27 -0.04
CA TYR A 425 -3.74 -2.48 0.89
C TYR A 425 -3.93 -1.86 2.29
N THR A 426 -5.01 -1.17 2.57
CA THR A 426 -5.31 -0.56 3.88
C THR A 426 -4.11 0.24 4.45
N GLY A 427 -3.50 1.10 3.61
CA GLY A 427 -2.33 1.90 3.98
C GLY A 427 -0.97 1.19 3.88
N HIS A 428 -0.93 -0.14 3.78
CA HIS A 428 0.30 -0.96 3.79
C HIS A 428 0.73 -1.47 2.41
N GLY A 429 0.61 -0.66 1.36
CA GLY A 429 0.99 -1.05 -0.01
C GLY A 429 2.49 -1.22 -0.20
N MET A 430 3.32 -0.37 0.39
CA MET A 430 4.78 -0.41 0.18
C MET A 430 5.42 -1.75 0.60
N PRO A 431 5.11 -2.34 1.78
CA PRO A 431 5.66 -3.63 2.17
C PRO A 431 4.93 -4.84 1.57
N ASN A 432 3.96 -4.67 0.66
CA ASN A 432 3.13 -5.76 0.12
C ASN A 432 3.07 -5.82 -1.41
N ALA A 433 2.91 -4.66 -2.07
CA ALA A 433 2.45 -4.58 -3.44
C ALA A 433 3.39 -5.22 -4.49
N THR A 434 4.69 -5.21 -4.23
CA THR A 434 5.67 -5.76 -5.18
C THR A 434 5.49 -7.27 -5.34
N LEU A 435 5.42 -8.03 -4.25
CA LEU A 435 5.24 -9.47 -4.32
C LEU A 435 3.78 -9.89 -4.59
N CYS A 436 2.79 -9.08 -4.17
CA CYS A 436 1.41 -9.26 -4.63
C CYS A 436 1.32 -9.16 -6.16
N GLY A 437 2.01 -8.18 -6.75
CA GLY A 437 2.11 -8.04 -8.20
C GLY A 437 2.80 -9.25 -8.86
N LYS A 438 3.87 -9.79 -8.25
CA LYS A 438 4.52 -11.02 -8.70
C LYS A 438 3.55 -12.20 -8.70
N ALA A 439 2.82 -12.39 -7.61
CA ALA A 439 1.87 -13.48 -7.48
C ALA A 439 0.77 -13.44 -8.57
N VAL A 440 0.24 -12.23 -8.87
CA VAL A 440 -0.74 -12.07 -9.98
C VAL A 440 -0.11 -12.39 -11.32
N VAL A 441 1.12 -11.97 -11.59
CA VAL A 441 1.84 -12.33 -12.84
C VAL A 441 1.98 -13.84 -12.97
N GLU A 442 2.37 -14.53 -11.92
CA GLU A 442 2.48 -15.98 -11.91
C GLU A 442 1.12 -16.67 -12.19
N MET A 443 0.03 -16.13 -11.61
CA MET A 443 -1.34 -16.63 -11.87
C MET A 443 -1.75 -16.41 -13.34
N VAL A 444 -1.47 -15.25 -13.91
CA VAL A 444 -1.74 -14.93 -15.32
C VAL A 444 -0.99 -15.87 -16.25
N LEU A 445 0.30 -16.09 -16.01
CA LEU A 445 1.14 -16.96 -16.84
C LEU A 445 0.77 -18.45 -16.70
N ALA A 446 0.30 -18.86 -15.53
CA ALA A 446 -0.25 -20.20 -15.33
C ALA A 446 -1.56 -20.41 -16.12
N GLU A 447 -2.44 -19.40 -16.17
CA GLU A 447 -3.66 -19.44 -16.97
C GLU A 447 -3.35 -19.48 -18.47
N GLU A 448 -2.40 -18.67 -18.94
CA GLU A 448 -1.96 -18.68 -20.34
C GLU A 448 -1.41 -20.05 -20.76
N SER A 449 -0.62 -20.67 -19.92
CA SER A 449 -0.01 -21.98 -20.22
C SER A 449 -1.01 -23.14 -20.22
N LYS A 450 -2.16 -22.99 -19.55
CA LYS A 450 -3.21 -24.01 -19.34
C LYS A 450 -2.69 -25.35 -18.78
N THR A 451 -1.51 -25.32 -18.14
CA THR A 451 -0.85 -26.53 -17.66
C THR A 451 -1.33 -27.01 -16.31
N VAL A 452 -1.90 -26.09 -15.51
CA VAL A 452 -2.32 -26.36 -14.13
C VAL A 452 -3.67 -25.69 -13.89
N GLN A 453 -4.55 -26.34 -13.12
CA GLN A 453 -5.80 -25.74 -12.68
C GLN A 453 -5.52 -24.56 -11.72
N TYR A 454 -6.28 -23.46 -11.85
CA TYR A 454 -6.09 -22.26 -11.06
C TYR A 454 -6.02 -22.50 -9.55
N ALA A 455 -6.95 -23.31 -9.01
CA ALA A 455 -6.98 -23.62 -7.58
C ALA A 455 -5.70 -24.37 -7.10
N GLU A 456 -5.22 -25.32 -7.89
CA GLU A 456 -3.98 -26.05 -7.61
C GLU A 456 -2.76 -25.12 -7.67
N PHE A 457 -2.76 -24.19 -8.61
CA PHE A 457 -1.69 -23.20 -8.74
C PHE A 457 -1.66 -22.27 -7.53
N CYS A 458 -2.81 -21.70 -7.12
CA CYS A 458 -2.91 -20.86 -5.93
C CYS A 458 -2.45 -21.59 -4.66
N LYS A 459 -2.82 -22.87 -4.51
CA LYS A 459 -2.34 -23.71 -3.40
C LYS A 459 -0.82 -23.77 -3.35
N ARG A 460 -0.14 -23.95 -4.48
CA ARG A 460 1.33 -23.96 -4.56
C ARG A 460 1.94 -22.61 -4.16
N LEU A 461 1.35 -21.49 -4.59
CA LEU A 461 1.81 -20.15 -4.17
C LEU A 461 1.72 -19.96 -2.66
N ILE A 462 0.63 -20.44 -2.04
CA ILE A 462 0.41 -20.35 -0.60
C ILE A 462 1.41 -21.25 0.14
N GLU A 463 1.53 -22.51 -0.24
CA GLU A 463 2.46 -23.47 0.37
C GLU A 463 3.93 -23.05 0.21
N GLY A 464 4.28 -22.37 -0.89
CA GLY A 464 5.60 -21.80 -1.14
C GLY A 464 5.89 -20.50 -0.38
N GLY A 465 4.89 -19.93 0.33
CA GLY A 465 5.02 -18.63 0.99
C GLY A 465 5.19 -17.45 0.01
N ASP A 466 4.72 -17.61 -1.23
CA ASP A 466 4.75 -16.58 -2.27
C ASP A 466 3.49 -15.70 -2.28
N LEU A 467 2.44 -16.12 -1.57
CA LEU A 467 1.24 -15.32 -1.27
C LEU A 467 0.61 -15.81 0.04
N PRO A 468 0.28 -14.93 1.01
CA PRO A 468 -0.55 -15.32 2.14
C PRO A 468 -1.94 -15.76 1.69
N GLU A 469 -2.48 -16.84 2.28
CA GLU A 469 -3.83 -17.33 1.96
C GLU A 469 -4.89 -16.25 2.19
N SER A 470 -4.73 -15.44 3.23
CA SER A 470 -5.62 -14.33 3.56
C SER A 470 -5.68 -13.22 2.48
N TYR A 471 -4.76 -13.20 1.52
CA TYR A 471 -4.76 -12.23 0.43
C TYR A 471 -5.51 -12.72 -0.81
N LEU A 472 -5.63 -14.06 -0.96
CA LEU A 472 -6.25 -14.65 -2.15
C LEU A 472 -7.75 -14.31 -2.20
N ILE A 473 -8.22 -13.88 -3.38
CA ILE A 473 -9.65 -13.65 -3.62
C ILE A 473 -10.33 -15.00 -3.76
N THR A 474 -11.30 -15.25 -2.87
CA THR A 474 -12.15 -16.45 -2.90
C THR A 474 -13.58 -16.07 -2.54
N SER A 475 -14.57 -16.83 -3.02
CA SER A 475 -15.98 -16.65 -2.64
C SER A 475 -16.18 -16.75 -1.13
N LYS A 476 -15.45 -17.65 -0.46
CA LYS A 476 -15.48 -17.80 1.01
C LYS A 476 -15.02 -16.51 1.71
N ARG A 477 -13.87 -15.94 1.28
CA ARG A 477 -13.33 -14.71 1.86
C ARG A 477 -14.25 -13.51 1.62
N MET A 478 -14.76 -13.35 0.40
CA MET A 478 -15.71 -12.27 0.07
C MET A 478 -16.95 -12.33 0.96
N LYS A 479 -17.55 -13.51 1.10
CA LYS A 479 -18.70 -13.72 1.99
C LYS A 479 -18.38 -13.42 3.46
N ALA A 480 -17.21 -13.83 3.93
CA ALA A 480 -16.76 -13.55 5.30
C ALA A 480 -16.54 -12.05 5.51
N ALA A 481 -15.92 -11.36 4.55
CA ALA A 481 -15.67 -9.92 4.62
C ALA A 481 -16.97 -9.10 4.67
N HIS A 482 -18.00 -9.47 3.91
CA HIS A 482 -19.33 -8.84 4.00
C HIS A 482 -20.00 -9.01 5.37
N GLY A 483 -19.63 -10.03 6.13
CA GLY A 483 -20.09 -10.23 7.51
C GLY A 483 -19.41 -9.37 8.57
N LEU A 484 -18.31 -8.70 8.23
CA LEU A 484 -17.60 -7.77 9.12
C LEU A 484 -18.30 -6.39 9.15
N PRO A 485 -18.06 -5.57 10.19
CA PRO A 485 -18.45 -4.16 10.16
C PRO A 485 -17.91 -3.47 8.91
N SER A 486 -18.66 -2.53 8.35
CA SER A 486 -18.20 -1.71 7.21
C SER A 486 -16.98 -0.87 7.61
N VAL A 487 -16.19 -0.41 6.62
CA VAL A 487 -15.04 0.46 6.87
C VAL A 487 -15.45 1.72 7.66
N ALA A 488 -16.64 2.28 7.38
CA ALA A 488 -17.15 3.43 8.11
C ALA A 488 -17.54 3.11 9.57
N GLU A 489 -18.11 1.94 9.83
CA GLU A 489 -18.41 1.48 11.20
C GLU A 489 -17.14 1.19 11.99
N GLN A 490 -16.14 0.59 11.36
CA GLN A 490 -14.82 0.37 11.94
C GLN A 490 -14.15 1.71 12.29
N ASP A 491 -14.19 2.67 11.40
CA ASP A 491 -13.67 4.01 11.60
C ASP A 491 -14.36 4.75 12.76
N ALA A 492 -15.69 4.71 12.79
CA ALA A 492 -16.49 5.32 13.85
C ALA A 492 -16.29 4.66 15.23
N ALA A 493 -15.97 3.36 15.27
CA ALA A 493 -15.68 2.62 16.50
C ALA A 493 -14.29 2.93 17.09
N GLY A 494 -13.55 3.85 16.45
CA GLY A 494 -12.20 4.20 16.85
C GLY A 494 -11.16 3.41 16.10
N GLY A 495 -11.51 2.80 14.97
CA GLY A 495 -10.71 2.45 13.95
C GLY A 495 -10.63 1.10 13.35
N HIS A 496 -9.76 1.00 12.38
CA HIS A 496 -9.39 -0.25 11.74
C HIS A 496 -8.50 -1.06 12.67
N HIS A 497 -9.12 -1.99 13.39
CA HIS A 497 -8.37 -2.93 14.21
C HIS A 497 -7.30 -3.63 13.38
N GLY A 498 -6.08 -3.54 13.82
CA GLY A 498 -5.09 -4.55 13.53
C GLY A 498 -5.64 -5.94 13.94
N PRO A 499 -4.94 -7.02 13.71
CA PRO A 499 -5.44 -8.40 13.70
C PRO A 499 -6.10 -8.95 14.97
N GLN A 500 -6.52 -8.13 15.93
CA GLN A 500 -7.25 -8.57 17.11
C GLN A 500 -8.60 -9.22 16.80
N SER A 501 -9.26 -8.90 15.67
CA SER A 501 -10.52 -9.52 15.26
C SER A 501 -10.38 -10.95 14.73
N LEU A 502 -9.18 -11.39 14.39
CA LEU A 502 -8.91 -12.75 13.90
C LEU A 502 -8.52 -13.74 15.01
N LYS A 503 -8.40 -13.30 16.26
CA LYS A 503 -8.06 -14.20 17.39
C LYS A 503 -9.21 -15.14 17.81
N GLN A 504 -10.44 -14.97 17.30
CA GLN A 504 -11.59 -15.78 17.76
C GLN A 504 -11.87 -17.07 16.99
N ASP A 505 -11.25 -17.33 15.83
CA ASP A 505 -11.61 -18.49 15.00
C ASP A 505 -10.63 -19.69 15.04
N VAL A 506 -9.60 -19.70 15.88
CA VAL A 506 -8.66 -20.84 15.95
C VAL A 506 -8.88 -21.75 17.18
N SER A 507 -9.85 -21.46 18.06
CA SER A 507 -10.12 -22.27 19.25
C SER A 507 -11.33 -23.22 19.14
N GLY A 508 -11.73 -23.60 17.94
CA GLY A 508 -12.94 -24.40 17.73
C GLY A 508 -12.76 -25.60 16.81
N SER A 509 -11.85 -26.54 17.09
CA SER A 509 -12.01 -27.94 16.66
C SER A 509 -10.88 -28.83 17.17
N SER A 510 -10.93 -29.22 18.43
CA SER A 510 -10.34 -30.48 18.90
C SER A 510 -11.14 -30.99 20.11
N SER A 511 -12.31 -31.54 19.87
CA SER A 511 -12.90 -32.51 20.78
C SER A 511 -12.98 -33.82 20.04
N GLY A 512 -11.97 -34.65 20.28
CA GLY A 512 -12.01 -36.07 19.92
C GLY A 512 -13.19 -36.73 20.56
N ARG A 513 -13.95 -37.50 19.77
CA ARG A 513 -14.74 -38.61 20.24
C ARG A 513 -14.18 -39.89 19.64
N ASP A 514 -13.49 -40.61 20.51
CA ASP A 514 -13.30 -42.05 20.34
C ASP A 514 -14.67 -42.70 20.15
N SER A 515 -14.85 -43.35 19.04
CA SER A 515 -15.86 -44.41 18.91
C SER A 515 -15.17 -45.65 18.38
N LYS A 516 -14.95 -46.60 19.32
CA LYS A 516 -14.61 -47.97 19.04
C LYS A 516 -15.63 -48.55 18.06
N CYS A 517 -15.18 -49.00 16.92
CA CYS A 517 -15.92 -49.91 16.06
C CYS A 517 -15.44 -51.31 16.36
N SER A 518 -16.33 -52.11 17.01
CA SER A 518 -16.17 -53.53 17.22
C SER A 518 -16.69 -54.29 16.01
N LEU A 519 -15.95 -55.31 15.63
CA LEU A 519 -16.25 -56.28 14.61
C LEU A 519 -17.64 -56.95 14.77
N MET A 520 -18.43 -56.98 13.72
CA MET A 520 -18.93 -58.22 13.09
C MET A 520 -19.40 -57.87 11.66
#